data_09e3f1ff0457e1fa5ccfc71bdfd93d59
#
_entry.id   09e3f1ff0457e1fa5ccfc71bdfd93d59
#
_cell.length_a   1.000
_cell.length_b   1.000
_cell.length_c   1.000
_cell.angle_alpha   90.00
_cell.angle_beta   90.00
_cell.angle_gamma   90.00
#
_symmetry.space_group_name_H-M   'P 1'
#
loop_
_entity.id
_entity.type
_entity.pdbx_description
1 polymer ?
#
loop_
_entity_poly.entity_id
_entity_poly.type
_entity_poly.pdbx_seq_one_letter_code
_entity_poly.pdbx_strand_id
1 'polypeptide(L)'
;MLLTLRRWLLGGGTPPATTDVATPSDAAPLTLESTGIDAPLDFAAILSATPDWPVPDWQQVQAWALSAPDPGLQGHAWSLAEKAWLAHMRLALGPHYRLTQHEQSLLLSCLEPNVADATVRFMTKTLARIERVLDGVAQPSPWGSDILIVFQDPETYYRYAARYYADDGEFALSSGMHIHFGCSHFIVQQDDLRLIEPVIAHEMTHGCLAHLAIPAWLNEGLAVNTEQRLRPPVASVHTPHELDGMHRRFWTEALIQEFWSGHSFLRPDEGNLLSYDLARMLTARMALDWERFRDFVLSADLADAGQSAARQSLGVDLGALVCALFDFGPAERWRPDPGRWDHEPERGAFQRTFLTQSPGLHRVPCGETTTCGLK
;
A
#
# COMPACT_ATOMS: atom_id res chain seq x y z
N MET A 1 -33.77 -39.81 -21.77
CA MET A 1 -32.72 -40.15 -22.70
C MET A 1 -31.39 -39.98 -21.96
N LEU A 2 -31.10 -40.97 -21.14
CA LEU A 2 -29.86 -41.18 -20.39
C LEU A 2 -28.95 -42.02 -21.28
N LEU A 3 -27.72 -41.63 -21.52
CA LEU A 3 -26.59 -42.40 -22.08
C LEU A 3 -25.75 -41.50 -23.00
N THR A 4 -24.77 -40.83 -22.45
CA THR A 4 -23.44 -40.52 -23.04
C THR A 4 -22.65 -39.53 -22.15
N LEU A 5 -22.29 -39.96 -20.92
CA LEU A 5 -21.37 -39.27 -20.04
C LEU A 5 -20.51 -40.29 -19.29
N ARG A 6 -19.80 -41.13 -20.06
CA ARG A 6 -18.85 -42.12 -19.51
C ARG A 6 -17.74 -42.40 -20.51
N ARG A 7 -16.84 -41.43 -20.74
CA ARG A 7 -15.55 -41.74 -21.42
C ARG A 7 -14.53 -40.59 -21.35
N TRP A 8 -14.23 -40.05 -20.13
CA TRP A 8 -13.09 -39.11 -19.95
C TRP A 8 -12.44 -39.25 -18.57
N LEU A 9 -12.38 -40.42 -18.01
CA LEU A 9 -11.71 -40.69 -16.73
C LEU A 9 -10.83 -41.94 -16.87
N LEU A 10 -9.83 -41.94 -17.73
CA LEU A 10 -8.67 -42.88 -17.70
C LEU A 10 -7.61 -42.37 -18.69
N GLY A 11 -7.01 -41.24 -18.35
CA GLY A 11 -5.73 -40.77 -18.91
C GLY A 11 -4.77 -40.63 -17.74
N GLY A 12 -3.98 -41.66 -17.43
CA GLY A 12 -2.94 -41.65 -16.42
C GLY A 12 -1.80 -40.68 -16.83
N GLY A 13 -1.89 -39.43 -16.41
CA GLY A 13 -0.77 -38.51 -16.38
C GLY A 13 -0.17 -38.57 -14.97
N THR A 14 1.07 -38.96 -14.87
CA THR A 14 1.88 -38.88 -13.65
C THR A 14 1.79 -37.46 -13.12
N PRO A 15 1.42 -37.23 -11.84
CA PRO A 15 1.44 -35.88 -11.29
C PRO A 15 2.90 -35.38 -11.34
N PRO A 16 3.12 -34.09 -11.67
CA PRO A 16 4.45 -33.51 -11.58
C PRO A 16 4.92 -33.64 -10.14
N ALA A 17 6.18 -34.02 -9.99
CA ALA A 17 6.85 -34.19 -8.71
C ALA A 17 6.59 -32.94 -7.85
N THR A 18 5.95 -33.17 -6.70
CA THR A 18 5.92 -32.19 -5.61
C THR A 18 7.37 -31.91 -5.26
N THR A 19 7.83 -30.71 -5.61
CA THR A 19 9.06 -30.14 -5.03
C THR A 19 8.83 -30.15 -3.52
N ASP A 20 9.65 -30.92 -2.82
CA ASP A 20 9.73 -30.91 -1.37
C ASP A 20 9.86 -29.47 -0.92
N VAL A 21 8.78 -28.93 -0.37
CA VAL A 21 8.83 -27.69 0.40
C VAL A 21 9.62 -28.05 1.65
N ALA A 22 10.90 -27.68 1.68
CA ALA A 22 11.73 -27.79 2.87
C ALA A 22 10.93 -27.26 4.05
N THR A 23 10.72 -28.12 5.04
CA THR A 23 10.07 -27.76 6.30
C THR A 23 10.85 -26.57 6.86
N PRO A 24 10.27 -25.37 7.05
CA PRO A 24 11.02 -24.26 7.61
C PRO A 24 11.55 -24.69 8.96
N SER A 25 12.85 -24.50 9.19
CA SER A 25 13.45 -24.65 10.51
C SER A 25 12.57 -23.88 11.50
N ASP A 26 12.13 -24.53 12.58
CA ASP A 26 11.27 -23.88 13.59
C ASP A 26 11.98 -22.74 14.33
N ALA A 27 13.28 -22.61 14.21
CA ALA A 27 14.10 -21.57 14.80
C ALA A 27 14.23 -20.35 13.88
N ALA A 28 13.98 -19.15 14.44
CA ALA A 28 14.24 -17.91 13.74
C ALA A 28 15.76 -17.68 13.60
N PRO A 29 16.24 -17.22 12.42
CA PRO A 29 17.66 -16.97 12.20
C PRO A 29 18.23 -15.89 13.12
N LEU A 30 19.37 -16.15 13.73
CA LEU A 30 20.07 -15.17 14.56
C LEU A 30 21.15 -14.41 13.79
N THR A 31 21.66 -15.01 12.71
CA THR A 31 22.68 -14.44 11.84
C THR A 31 22.25 -14.65 10.39
N LEU A 32 22.49 -13.66 9.53
CA LEU A 32 22.20 -13.73 8.11
C LEU A 32 23.49 -13.67 7.30
N GLU A 33 23.57 -14.56 6.32
CA GLU A 33 24.62 -14.58 5.31
C GLU A 33 23.99 -14.39 3.93
N SER A 34 24.61 -13.60 3.07
CA SER A 34 24.16 -13.41 1.71
C SER A 34 25.31 -13.44 0.72
N THR A 35 25.05 -13.98 -0.45
CA THR A 35 26.02 -14.02 -1.54
C THR A 35 26.50 -12.61 -1.90
N GLY A 36 27.81 -12.44 -2.02
CA GLY A 36 28.42 -11.15 -2.37
C GLY A 36 28.57 -10.18 -1.20
N ILE A 37 28.27 -10.60 0.03
CA ILE A 37 28.51 -9.82 1.25
C ILE A 37 29.49 -10.61 2.13
N ASP A 38 30.65 -10.03 2.41
CA ASP A 38 31.71 -10.72 3.16
C ASP A 38 31.38 -10.85 4.66
N ALA A 39 30.69 -9.87 5.24
CA ALA A 39 30.38 -9.85 6.66
C ALA A 39 28.93 -10.30 6.91
N PRO A 40 28.70 -11.36 7.71
CA PRO A 40 27.35 -11.74 8.12
C PRO A 40 26.72 -10.63 8.97
N LEU A 41 25.40 -10.53 8.92
CA LEU A 41 24.63 -9.65 9.79
C LEU A 41 24.24 -10.41 11.06
N ASP A 42 24.67 -9.93 12.22
CA ASP A 42 24.15 -10.39 13.51
C ASP A 42 22.71 -9.85 13.69
N PHE A 43 21.75 -10.64 13.20
CA PHE A 43 20.35 -10.24 13.18
C PHE A 43 19.76 -10.17 14.59
N ALA A 44 20.24 -11.03 15.50
CA ALA A 44 19.78 -11.01 16.89
C ALA A 44 20.21 -9.73 17.63
N ALA A 45 21.39 -9.20 17.34
CA ALA A 45 21.90 -7.98 17.96
C ALA A 45 21.13 -6.71 17.53
N ILE A 46 20.53 -6.74 16.35
CA ILE A 46 19.77 -5.58 15.81
C ILE A 46 18.27 -5.65 16.06
N LEU A 47 17.76 -6.75 16.64
CA LEU A 47 16.35 -6.82 17.05
C LEU A 47 16.12 -5.94 18.27
N SER A 48 15.14 -5.06 18.19
CA SER A 48 14.75 -4.24 19.33
C SER A 48 14.20 -5.14 20.45
N ALA A 49 14.70 -4.91 21.65
CA ALA A 49 14.21 -5.54 22.88
C ALA A 49 12.91 -4.90 23.40
N THR A 50 12.02 -4.48 22.52
CA THR A 50 10.68 -4.03 22.97
C THR A 50 9.90 -5.24 23.45
N PRO A 51 9.15 -5.14 24.55
CA PRO A 51 8.53 -6.31 25.18
C PRO A 51 7.53 -7.05 24.31
N ASP A 52 7.01 -6.41 23.22
CA ASP A 52 5.91 -6.96 22.45
C ASP A 52 6.29 -7.49 21.07
N TRP A 53 7.20 -6.82 20.34
CA TRP A 53 7.46 -7.18 18.94
C TRP A 53 8.93 -7.14 18.56
N PRO A 54 9.47 -8.20 17.93
CA PRO A 54 10.85 -8.21 17.41
C PRO A 54 10.91 -7.40 16.12
N VAL A 55 11.34 -6.16 16.20
CA VAL A 55 11.54 -5.31 15.02
C VAL A 55 13.04 -5.03 14.87
N PRO A 56 13.63 -5.37 13.71
CA PRO A 56 15.05 -5.09 13.49
C PRO A 56 15.30 -3.60 13.25
N ASP A 57 16.53 -3.18 13.50
CA ASP A 57 17.02 -1.91 13.00
C ASP A 57 17.16 -1.97 11.47
N TRP A 58 16.13 -1.52 10.77
CA TRP A 58 16.07 -1.56 9.31
C TRP A 58 17.14 -0.70 8.63
N GLN A 59 17.74 0.29 9.33
CA GLN A 59 18.85 1.06 8.77
C GLN A 59 20.12 0.20 8.70
N GLN A 60 20.36 -0.62 9.72
CA GLN A 60 21.46 -1.59 9.70
C GLN A 60 21.24 -2.68 8.66
N VAL A 61 20.02 -3.19 8.52
CA VAL A 61 19.65 -4.15 7.45
C VAL A 61 19.92 -3.52 6.08
N GLN A 62 19.49 -2.28 5.85
CA GLN A 62 19.73 -1.57 4.60
C GLN A 62 21.21 -1.38 4.31
N ALA A 63 21.98 -0.94 5.29
CA ALA A 63 23.44 -0.78 5.14
C ALA A 63 24.12 -2.11 4.79
N TRP A 64 23.70 -3.20 5.42
CA TRP A 64 24.20 -4.54 5.12
C TRP A 64 23.82 -4.98 3.71
N ALA A 65 22.57 -4.86 3.31
CA ALA A 65 22.11 -5.23 1.97
C ALA A 65 22.82 -4.41 0.88
N LEU A 66 22.99 -3.10 1.09
CA LEU A 66 23.70 -2.19 0.16
C LEU A 66 25.19 -2.50 0.02
N SER A 67 25.80 -3.28 0.93
CA SER A 67 27.19 -3.70 0.80
C SER A 67 27.38 -4.76 -0.29
N ALA A 68 26.31 -5.38 -0.81
CA ALA A 68 26.37 -6.26 -1.96
C ALA A 68 26.69 -5.48 -3.25
N PRO A 69 27.45 -6.11 -4.19
CA PRO A 69 28.02 -5.39 -5.34
C PRO A 69 27.01 -4.97 -6.42
N ASP A 70 25.85 -5.60 -6.48
CA ASP A 70 24.85 -5.31 -7.50
C ASP A 70 23.41 -5.29 -6.95
N PRO A 71 22.46 -4.62 -7.62
CA PRO A 71 21.08 -4.48 -7.14
C PRO A 71 20.35 -5.81 -6.93
N GLY A 72 20.64 -6.83 -7.71
CA GLY A 72 20.01 -8.16 -7.57
C GLY A 72 20.42 -8.85 -6.29
N LEU A 73 21.71 -8.81 -5.93
CA LEU A 73 22.23 -9.34 -4.67
C LEU A 73 21.76 -8.50 -3.48
N GLN A 74 21.64 -7.16 -3.65
CA GLN A 74 21.09 -6.26 -2.64
C GLN A 74 19.64 -6.62 -2.31
N GLY A 75 18.79 -6.81 -3.35
CA GLY A 75 17.40 -7.23 -3.17
C GLY A 75 17.29 -8.63 -2.55
N HIS A 76 18.18 -9.55 -2.89
CA HIS A 76 18.24 -10.87 -2.27
C HIS A 76 18.56 -10.79 -0.77
N ALA A 77 19.58 -10.01 -0.40
CA ALA A 77 19.95 -9.79 1.00
C ALA A 77 18.82 -9.16 1.81
N TRP A 78 18.13 -8.17 1.24
CA TRP A 78 16.95 -7.56 1.85
C TRP A 78 15.84 -8.59 2.09
N SER A 79 15.52 -9.42 1.09
CA SER A 79 14.49 -10.46 1.21
C SER A 79 14.82 -11.54 2.24
N LEU A 80 16.10 -11.82 2.46
CA LEU A 80 16.55 -12.71 3.56
C LEU A 80 16.22 -12.08 4.92
N ALA A 81 16.47 -10.79 5.10
CA ALA A 81 16.18 -10.09 6.34
C ALA A 81 14.65 -10.00 6.61
N GLU A 82 13.84 -9.78 5.58
CA GLU A 82 12.38 -9.81 5.69
C GLU A 82 11.88 -11.17 6.21
N LYS A 83 12.37 -12.26 5.62
CA LYS A 83 11.99 -13.61 6.05
C LYS A 83 12.46 -13.92 7.46
N ALA A 84 13.66 -13.49 7.82
CA ALA A 84 14.19 -13.63 9.18
C ALA A 84 13.31 -12.87 10.19
N TRP A 85 12.98 -11.61 9.88
CA TRP A 85 12.06 -10.83 10.71
C TRP A 85 10.71 -11.52 10.89
N LEU A 86 10.09 -11.98 9.79
CA LEU A 86 8.81 -12.69 9.86
C LEU A 86 8.90 -14.00 10.65
N ALA A 87 10.04 -14.69 10.64
CA ALA A 87 10.26 -15.86 11.49
C ALA A 87 10.30 -15.49 12.98
N HIS A 88 10.93 -14.38 13.34
CA HIS A 88 10.88 -13.85 14.72
C HIS A 88 9.48 -13.37 15.10
N MET A 89 8.77 -12.68 14.21
CA MET A 89 7.36 -12.28 14.41
C MET A 89 6.47 -13.51 14.64
N ARG A 90 6.66 -14.59 13.86
CA ARG A 90 5.94 -15.85 14.05
C ARG A 90 6.10 -16.40 15.46
N LEU A 91 7.34 -16.39 15.99
CA LEU A 91 7.60 -16.85 17.36
C LEU A 91 6.90 -15.97 18.41
N ALA A 92 6.89 -14.66 18.22
CA ALA A 92 6.23 -13.71 19.11
C ALA A 92 4.69 -13.84 19.08
N LEU A 93 4.12 -14.08 17.89
CA LEU A 93 2.66 -14.26 17.69
C LEU A 93 2.15 -15.63 18.16
N GLY A 94 3.04 -16.65 18.21
CA GLY A 94 2.72 -17.96 18.74
C GLY A 94 2.66 -19.10 17.70
N PRO A 95 2.51 -20.35 18.17
CA PRO A 95 2.73 -21.55 17.35
C PRO A 95 1.69 -21.78 16.26
N HIS A 96 0.56 -21.09 16.32
CA HIS A 96 -0.48 -21.21 15.30
C HIS A 96 -0.19 -20.40 14.04
N TYR A 97 0.70 -19.39 14.13
CA TYR A 97 1.10 -18.59 12.98
C TYR A 97 2.07 -19.35 12.09
N ARG A 98 1.87 -19.18 10.79
CA ARG A 98 2.68 -19.80 9.73
C ARG A 98 3.04 -18.76 8.68
N LEU A 99 4.25 -18.89 8.13
CA LEU A 99 4.69 -18.10 6.99
C LEU A 99 4.38 -18.88 5.72
N THR A 100 3.57 -18.30 4.84
CA THR A 100 3.23 -18.83 3.51
C THR A 100 3.83 -17.92 2.45
N GLN A 101 4.42 -18.47 1.41
CA GLN A 101 5.06 -17.74 0.32
C GLN A 101 4.52 -18.17 -1.04
N HIS A 102 4.28 -17.20 -1.91
CA HIS A 102 4.07 -17.43 -3.34
C HIS A 102 4.77 -16.32 -4.13
N GLU A 103 5.73 -16.72 -4.97
CA GLU A 103 6.62 -15.78 -5.67
C GLU A 103 7.23 -14.77 -4.69
N GLN A 104 7.00 -13.47 -4.89
CA GLN A 104 7.49 -12.41 -4.00
C GLN A 104 6.52 -12.02 -2.87
N SER A 105 5.33 -12.63 -2.83
CA SER A 105 4.35 -12.35 -1.78
C SER A 105 4.57 -13.26 -0.57
N LEU A 106 4.59 -12.68 0.63
CA LEU A 106 4.75 -13.35 1.92
C LEU A 106 3.52 -13.08 2.79
N LEU A 107 3.00 -14.13 3.41
CA LEU A 107 1.84 -14.06 4.30
C LEU A 107 2.19 -14.67 5.66
N LEU A 108 2.12 -13.89 6.72
CA LEU A 108 2.20 -14.38 8.10
C LEU A 108 0.80 -14.41 8.70
N SER A 109 0.28 -15.60 9.00
CA SER A 109 -1.09 -15.76 9.48
C SER A 109 -1.32 -17.05 10.27
N CYS A 110 -2.46 -17.14 10.95
CA CYS A 110 -3.00 -18.37 11.52
C CYS A 110 -4.14 -18.96 10.69
N LEU A 111 -4.30 -18.52 9.44
CA LEU A 111 -5.31 -19.04 8.51
C LEU A 111 -5.10 -20.53 8.21
N GLU A 112 -6.19 -21.22 7.87
CA GLU A 112 -6.10 -22.59 7.39
C GLU A 112 -5.20 -22.66 6.14
N PRO A 113 -4.40 -23.73 5.94
CA PRO A 113 -3.39 -23.79 4.88
C PRO A 113 -3.90 -23.48 3.47
N ASN A 114 -5.07 -23.98 3.10
CA ASN A 114 -5.69 -23.74 1.80
C ASN A 114 -6.16 -22.29 1.64
N VAL A 115 -6.60 -21.64 2.73
CA VAL A 115 -6.99 -20.23 2.75
C VAL A 115 -5.74 -19.35 2.65
N ALA A 116 -4.69 -19.66 3.40
CA ALA A 116 -3.41 -18.95 3.33
C ALA A 116 -2.79 -19.02 1.92
N ASP A 117 -2.79 -20.21 1.29
CA ASP A 117 -2.30 -20.37 -0.09
C ASP A 117 -3.15 -19.58 -1.10
N ALA A 118 -4.48 -19.57 -0.93
CA ALA A 118 -5.37 -18.77 -1.77
C ALA A 118 -5.11 -17.26 -1.58
N THR A 119 -4.90 -16.81 -0.35
CA THR A 119 -4.64 -15.40 -0.03
C THR A 119 -3.32 -14.91 -0.63
N VAL A 120 -2.23 -15.65 -0.45
CA VAL A 120 -0.92 -15.23 -0.99
C VAL A 120 -0.91 -15.23 -2.52
N ARG A 121 -1.61 -16.17 -3.17
CA ARG A 121 -1.81 -16.16 -4.63
C ARG A 121 -2.71 -15.01 -5.10
N PHE A 122 -3.67 -14.63 -4.28
CA PHE A 122 -4.49 -13.45 -4.55
C PHE A 122 -3.63 -12.17 -4.54
N MET A 123 -2.72 -12.01 -3.58
CA MET A 123 -1.78 -10.88 -3.53
C MET A 123 -0.97 -10.78 -4.81
N THR A 124 -0.29 -11.85 -5.22
CA THR A 124 0.51 -11.87 -6.46
C THR A 124 -0.30 -11.47 -7.70
N LYS A 125 -1.54 -11.99 -7.82
CA LYS A 125 -2.44 -11.64 -8.94
C LYS A 125 -2.92 -10.19 -8.87
N THR A 126 -3.13 -9.69 -7.65
CA THR A 126 -3.60 -8.32 -7.41
C THR A 126 -2.53 -7.33 -7.82
N LEU A 127 -1.26 -7.56 -7.45
CA LEU A 127 -0.14 -6.73 -7.89
C LEU A 127 -0.10 -6.57 -9.42
N ALA A 128 -0.10 -7.67 -10.15
CA ALA A 128 -0.09 -7.65 -11.62
C ALA A 128 -1.33 -6.94 -12.24
N ARG A 129 -2.44 -6.89 -11.50
CA ARG A 129 -3.62 -6.15 -11.93
C ARG A 129 -3.51 -4.66 -11.62
N ILE A 130 -2.95 -4.30 -10.47
CA ILE A 130 -2.69 -2.89 -10.10
C ILE A 130 -1.77 -2.25 -11.13
N GLU A 131 -0.66 -2.91 -11.50
CA GLU A 131 0.26 -2.44 -12.53
C GLU A 131 -0.44 -2.19 -13.87
N ARG A 132 -1.39 -3.05 -14.23
CA ARG A 132 -2.16 -2.89 -15.47
C ARG A 132 -3.21 -1.79 -15.39
N VAL A 133 -3.87 -1.63 -14.24
CA VAL A 133 -4.92 -0.62 -14.02
C VAL A 133 -4.32 0.76 -13.94
N LEU A 134 -3.15 0.87 -13.30
CA LEU A 134 -2.40 2.11 -13.10
C LEU A 134 -1.13 2.14 -13.98
N ASP A 135 -1.30 1.75 -15.25
CA ASP A 135 -0.21 1.66 -16.23
C ASP A 135 0.58 2.98 -16.33
N GLY A 136 1.91 2.88 -16.14
CA GLY A 136 2.82 4.01 -16.13
C GLY A 136 2.78 4.88 -14.86
N VAL A 137 1.94 4.51 -13.86
CA VAL A 137 1.84 5.19 -12.54
C VAL A 137 2.30 4.25 -11.43
N ALA A 138 1.74 3.03 -11.38
CA ALA A 138 2.12 2.06 -10.37
C ALA A 138 3.53 1.52 -10.61
N GLN A 139 4.33 1.44 -9.55
CA GLN A 139 5.62 0.77 -9.55
C GLN A 139 5.71 -0.14 -8.33
N PRO A 140 5.86 -1.45 -8.50
CA PRO A 140 6.18 -2.33 -7.40
C PRO A 140 7.48 -1.90 -6.73
N SER A 141 7.63 -2.22 -5.45
CA SER A 141 8.90 -1.99 -4.78
C SER A 141 10.03 -2.71 -5.56
N PRO A 142 11.13 -2.04 -5.89
CA PRO A 142 12.24 -2.67 -6.59
C PRO A 142 12.97 -3.70 -5.72
N TRP A 143 12.76 -3.67 -4.43
CA TRP A 143 13.34 -4.58 -3.45
C TRP A 143 12.28 -5.09 -2.50
N GLY A 144 12.50 -6.32 -2.04
CA GLY A 144 11.68 -6.91 -1.00
C GLY A 144 10.45 -7.64 -1.52
N SER A 145 9.65 -8.02 -0.58
CA SER A 145 8.45 -8.83 -0.78
C SER A 145 7.20 -8.03 -0.46
N ASP A 146 6.08 -8.40 -1.09
CA ASP A 146 4.77 -7.94 -0.66
C ASP A 146 4.38 -8.72 0.60
N ILE A 147 4.47 -8.09 1.75
CA ILE A 147 4.25 -8.74 3.04
C ILE A 147 2.86 -8.41 3.57
N LEU A 148 2.10 -9.44 3.92
CA LEU A 148 0.85 -9.32 4.65
C LEU A 148 0.93 -10.05 5.99
N ILE A 149 0.54 -9.39 7.08
CA ILE A 149 0.37 -10.00 8.39
C ILE A 149 -1.13 -9.97 8.74
N VAL A 150 -1.73 -11.14 8.96
CA VAL A 150 -3.14 -11.27 9.35
C VAL A 150 -3.18 -11.56 10.84
N PHE A 151 -3.65 -10.62 11.64
CA PHE A 151 -3.80 -10.79 13.08
C PHE A 151 -5.12 -11.49 13.42
N GLN A 152 -5.06 -12.49 14.29
CA GLN A 152 -6.21 -13.30 14.67
C GLN A 152 -7.24 -12.52 15.48
N ASP A 153 -6.79 -11.59 16.30
CA ASP A 153 -7.65 -10.82 17.19
C ASP A 153 -7.38 -9.32 17.10
N PRO A 154 -8.40 -8.49 17.35
CA PRO A 154 -8.29 -7.04 17.27
C PRO A 154 -7.29 -6.44 18.27
N GLU A 155 -7.17 -6.98 19.49
CA GLU A 155 -6.28 -6.45 20.51
C GLU A 155 -4.81 -6.53 20.04
N THR A 156 -4.41 -7.67 19.50
CA THR A 156 -3.07 -7.88 18.95
C THR A 156 -2.82 -6.98 17.73
N TYR A 157 -3.82 -6.82 16.84
CA TYR A 157 -3.76 -5.90 15.71
C TYR A 157 -3.52 -4.45 16.15
N TYR A 158 -4.35 -3.93 17.07
CA TYR A 158 -4.22 -2.54 17.52
C TYR A 158 -2.94 -2.30 18.31
N ARG A 159 -2.51 -3.26 19.14
CA ARG A 159 -1.23 -3.19 19.86
C ARG A 159 -0.04 -3.15 18.90
N TYR A 160 -0.11 -3.85 17.78
CA TYR A 160 0.91 -3.78 16.74
C TYR A 160 0.87 -2.44 16.00
N ALA A 161 -0.30 -2.00 15.57
CA ALA A 161 -0.50 -0.74 14.87
C ALA A 161 -0.05 0.47 15.71
N ALA A 162 -0.38 0.51 17.00
CA ALA A 162 -0.02 1.59 17.92
C ALA A 162 1.49 1.82 18.05
N ARG A 163 2.32 0.84 17.70
CA ARG A 163 3.77 1.02 17.65
C ARG A 163 4.21 2.04 16.61
N TYR A 164 3.48 2.14 15.51
CA TYR A 164 3.83 2.96 14.36
C TYR A 164 3.08 4.29 14.34
N TYR A 165 2.08 4.44 15.20
CA TYR A 165 1.25 5.64 15.32
C TYR A 165 1.24 6.08 16.77
N ALA A 166 1.97 7.19 17.04
CA ALA A 166 2.21 7.66 18.40
C ALA A 166 1.01 8.37 19.06
N ASP A 167 0.02 8.76 18.28
CA ASP A 167 -1.15 9.48 18.78
C ASP A 167 -2.24 8.50 19.18
N ASP A 168 -2.64 8.57 20.48
CA ASP A 168 -3.61 7.69 21.10
C ASP A 168 -4.95 7.64 20.32
N GLY A 169 -5.09 6.67 19.43
CA GLY A 169 -6.36 5.97 19.49
C GLY A 169 -7.45 6.31 18.50
N GLU A 170 -7.24 6.71 17.25
CA GLU A 170 -8.34 6.80 16.28
C GLU A 170 -8.26 5.77 15.12
N PHE A 171 -7.57 4.65 15.33
CA PHE A 171 -7.51 3.55 14.35
C PHE A 171 -8.71 2.58 14.45
N ALA A 172 -9.70 2.89 15.28
CA ALA A 172 -10.82 2.02 15.61
C ALA A 172 -11.73 1.63 14.43
N LEU A 173 -11.54 2.24 13.27
CA LEU A 173 -12.34 1.97 12.07
C LEU A 173 -11.54 1.33 10.93
N SER A 174 -10.23 1.14 11.07
CA SER A 174 -9.41 0.54 10.02
C SER A 174 -9.40 -0.99 10.15
N SER A 175 -9.89 -1.69 9.12
CA SER A 175 -9.78 -3.15 9.01
C SER A 175 -8.43 -3.60 8.43
N GLY A 176 -7.61 -2.68 7.92
CA GLY A 176 -6.28 -2.91 7.40
C GLY A 176 -5.45 -1.64 7.37
N MET A 177 -4.15 -1.79 7.18
CA MET A 177 -3.20 -0.68 7.21
C MET A 177 -1.90 -1.04 6.50
N HIS A 178 -1.35 -0.11 5.73
CA HIS A 178 -0.02 -0.20 5.15
C HIS A 178 1.00 0.52 6.03
N ILE A 179 2.03 -0.20 6.44
CA ILE A 179 3.12 0.32 7.28
C ILE A 179 4.37 0.48 6.42
N HIS A 180 4.88 1.70 6.33
CA HIS A 180 6.08 2.05 5.55
C HIS A 180 7.37 2.09 6.38
N PHE A 181 7.32 1.77 7.66
CA PHE A 181 8.48 1.87 8.53
C PHE A 181 9.49 0.73 8.27
N GLY A 182 10.65 1.10 7.79
CA GLY A 182 11.77 0.19 7.52
C GLY A 182 11.45 -0.82 6.43
N CYS A 183 10.81 -1.92 6.77
CA CYS A 183 10.24 -2.88 5.84
C CYS A 183 8.76 -2.55 5.61
N SER A 184 8.42 -2.29 4.35
CA SER A 184 7.03 -2.03 3.95
C SER A 184 6.19 -3.30 4.06
N HIS A 185 5.05 -3.22 4.76
CA HIS A 185 4.16 -4.36 4.94
C HIS A 185 2.72 -3.96 5.22
N PHE A 186 1.79 -4.85 4.93
CA PHE A 186 0.37 -4.69 5.18
C PHE A 186 -0.04 -5.46 6.42
N ILE A 187 -0.95 -4.91 7.19
CA ILE A 187 -1.58 -5.59 8.32
C ILE A 187 -3.09 -5.57 8.17
N VAL A 188 -3.75 -6.67 8.52
CA VAL A 188 -5.22 -6.76 8.54
C VAL A 188 -5.67 -7.59 9.73
N GLN A 189 -6.90 -7.38 10.17
CA GLN A 189 -7.58 -8.29 11.10
C GLN A 189 -8.11 -9.49 10.34
N GLN A 190 -8.12 -10.66 10.99
CA GLN A 190 -8.70 -11.86 10.40
C GLN A 190 -10.23 -11.72 10.29
N ASP A 191 -10.73 -11.86 9.09
CA ASP A 191 -12.17 -11.84 8.77
C ASP A 191 -12.46 -12.73 7.55
N ASP A 192 -13.69 -12.73 7.06
CA ASP A 192 -14.04 -13.39 5.79
C ASP A 192 -13.17 -12.81 4.65
N LEU A 193 -12.59 -13.67 3.84
CA LEU A 193 -11.76 -13.28 2.68
C LEU A 193 -12.45 -12.26 1.77
N ARG A 194 -13.78 -12.30 1.65
CA ARG A 194 -14.55 -11.34 0.86
C ARG A 194 -14.45 -9.92 1.38
N LEU A 195 -14.20 -9.76 2.68
CA LEU A 195 -14.01 -8.46 3.34
C LEU A 195 -12.54 -8.05 3.33
N ILE A 196 -11.62 -9.02 3.38
CA ILE A 196 -10.16 -8.78 3.41
C ILE A 196 -9.60 -8.49 2.01
N GLU A 197 -10.07 -9.18 0.96
CA GLU A 197 -9.55 -9.01 -0.40
C GLU A 197 -9.63 -7.57 -0.95
N PRO A 198 -10.72 -6.81 -0.75
CA PRO A 198 -10.75 -5.40 -1.12
C PRO A 198 -9.71 -4.57 -0.39
N VAL A 199 -9.56 -4.78 0.93
CA VAL A 199 -8.56 -4.08 1.76
C VAL A 199 -7.15 -4.39 1.27
N ILE A 200 -6.82 -5.65 0.97
CA ILE A 200 -5.52 -6.02 0.39
C ILE A 200 -5.27 -5.26 -0.92
N ALA A 201 -6.26 -5.19 -1.81
CA ALA A 201 -6.11 -4.48 -3.08
C ALA A 201 -5.90 -2.97 -2.88
N HIS A 202 -6.58 -2.37 -1.91
CA HIS A 202 -6.43 -0.98 -1.51
C HIS A 202 -5.02 -0.70 -1.01
N GLU A 203 -4.57 -1.44 0.00
CA GLU A 203 -3.26 -1.25 0.64
C GLU A 203 -2.09 -1.55 -0.33
N MET A 204 -2.20 -2.59 -1.15
CA MET A 204 -1.21 -2.88 -2.19
C MET A 204 -1.13 -1.76 -3.24
N THR A 205 -2.23 -1.04 -3.50
CA THR A 205 -2.19 0.13 -4.37
C THR A 205 -1.33 1.23 -3.77
N HIS A 206 -1.47 1.52 -2.48
CA HIS A 206 -0.59 2.45 -1.79
C HIS A 206 0.89 2.05 -1.88
N GLY A 207 1.20 0.75 -1.72
CA GLY A 207 2.55 0.22 -1.90
C GLY A 207 3.11 0.53 -3.29
N CYS A 208 2.30 0.34 -4.34
CA CYS A 208 2.70 0.66 -5.72
C CYS A 208 2.81 2.16 -6.02
N LEU A 209 2.23 3.03 -5.20
CA LEU A 209 2.27 4.49 -5.32
C LEU A 209 3.32 5.14 -4.40
N ALA A 210 3.96 4.39 -3.51
CA ALA A 210 4.86 4.90 -2.47
C ALA A 210 6.06 5.70 -3.00
N HIS A 211 6.46 5.49 -4.25
CA HIS A 211 7.52 6.25 -4.92
C HIS A 211 7.10 7.67 -5.32
N LEU A 212 5.78 8.00 -5.27
CA LEU A 212 5.22 9.29 -5.64
C LEU A 212 4.91 10.11 -4.39
N ALA A 213 5.30 11.39 -4.42
CA ALA A 213 4.93 12.34 -3.37
C ALA A 213 3.65 13.09 -3.78
N ILE A 214 2.53 12.37 -3.88
CA ILE A 214 1.25 12.91 -4.31
C ILE A 214 0.34 13.25 -3.13
N PRO A 215 -0.63 14.20 -3.30
CA PRO A 215 -1.59 14.56 -2.27
C PRO A 215 -2.42 13.36 -1.78
N ALA A 216 -2.79 13.37 -0.49
CA ALA A 216 -3.57 12.31 0.13
C ALA A 216 -4.85 11.97 -0.64
N TRP A 217 -5.63 12.99 -1.02
CA TRP A 217 -6.87 12.76 -1.77
C TRP A 217 -6.65 12.03 -3.11
N LEU A 218 -5.53 12.30 -3.79
CA LEU A 218 -5.20 11.65 -5.06
C LEU A 218 -4.76 10.21 -4.81
N ASN A 219 -3.94 9.97 -3.80
CA ASN A 219 -3.49 8.64 -3.39
C ASN A 219 -4.68 7.75 -2.99
N GLU A 220 -5.54 8.24 -2.09
CA GLU A 220 -6.75 7.54 -1.65
C GLU A 220 -7.74 7.31 -2.79
N GLY A 221 -7.93 8.32 -3.64
CA GLY A 221 -8.81 8.20 -4.80
C GLY A 221 -8.34 7.15 -5.80
N LEU A 222 -7.03 7.02 -6.03
CA LEU A 222 -6.43 5.96 -6.85
C LEU A 222 -6.62 4.60 -6.18
N ALA A 223 -6.41 4.49 -4.87
CA ALA A 223 -6.55 3.25 -4.12
C ALA A 223 -8.01 2.75 -4.13
N VAL A 224 -8.98 3.60 -3.81
CA VAL A 224 -10.41 3.25 -3.81
C VAL A 224 -10.91 2.87 -5.20
N ASN A 225 -10.54 3.61 -6.25
CA ASN A 225 -10.95 3.25 -7.62
C ASN A 225 -10.32 1.94 -8.09
N THR A 226 -9.08 1.66 -7.71
CA THR A 226 -8.40 0.40 -8.04
C THR A 226 -9.03 -0.76 -7.29
N GLU A 227 -9.26 -0.62 -5.99
CA GLU A 227 -10.00 -1.58 -5.17
C GLU A 227 -11.34 -1.96 -5.81
N GLN A 228 -12.19 -0.94 -6.09
CA GLN A 228 -13.53 -1.17 -6.67
C GLN A 228 -13.48 -1.80 -8.07
N ARG A 229 -12.46 -1.51 -8.86
CA ARG A 229 -12.25 -2.11 -10.19
C ARG A 229 -11.80 -3.56 -10.10
N LEU A 230 -10.99 -3.90 -9.10
CA LEU A 230 -10.49 -5.26 -8.89
C LEU A 230 -11.49 -6.12 -8.12
N ARG A 231 -12.19 -5.53 -7.17
CA ARG A 231 -13.20 -6.15 -6.30
C ARG A 231 -14.37 -5.21 -6.11
N PRO A 232 -15.46 -5.36 -6.88
CA PRO A 232 -16.66 -4.56 -6.68
C PRO A 232 -17.16 -4.69 -5.23
N PRO A 233 -17.58 -3.57 -4.61
CA PRO A 233 -18.05 -3.57 -3.23
C PRO A 233 -19.24 -4.51 -3.06
N VAL A 234 -19.27 -5.26 -1.96
CA VAL A 234 -20.31 -6.26 -1.67
C VAL A 234 -21.66 -5.58 -1.45
N ALA A 235 -21.68 -4.45 -0.76
CA ALA A 235 -22.84 -3.55 -0.62
C ALA A 235 -22.34 -2.20 -0.08
N SER A 236 -22.91 -1.10 -0.55
CA SER A 236 -22.72 0.20 0.11
C SER A 236 -23.77 0.35 1.21
N VAL A 237 -23.36 0.87 2.36
CA VAL A 237 -24.29 1.22 3.45
C VAL A 237 -25.23 2.35 3.05
N HIS A 238 -24.74 3.24 2.17
CA HIS A 238 -25.49 4.39 1.67
C HIS A 238 -25.78 4.26 0.17
N THR A 239 -26.95 4.68 -0.25
CA THR A 239 -27.28 4.83 -1.66
C THR A 239 -26.55 6.04 -2.26
N PRO A 240 -26.33 6.10 -3.58
CA PRO A 240 -25.73 7.28 -4.21
C PRO A 240 -26.48 8.60 -3.92
N HIS A 241 -27.80 8.56 -3.78
CA HIS A 241 -28.60 9.73 -3.44
C HIS A 241 -28.39 10.19 -1.99
N GLU A 242 -28.26 9.26 -1.04
CA GLU A 242 -27.92 9.58 0.34
C GLU A 242 -26.54 10.21 0.44
N LEU A 243 -25.53 9.63 -0.23
CA LEU A 243 -24.17 10.19 -0.27
C LEU A 243 -24.16 11.60 -0.88
N ASP A 244 -24.84 11.84 -2.00
CA ASP A 244 -24.95 13.18 -2.58
C ASP A 244 -25.55 14.18 -1.56
N GLY A 245 -26.62 13.78 -0.87
CA GLY A 245 -27.20 14.60 0.18
C GLY A 245 -26.26 14.84 1.38
N MET A 246 -25.45 13.88 1.76
CA MET A 246 -24.43 14.02 2.80
C MET A 246 -23.34 15.00 2.37
N HIS A 247 -22.77 14.85 1.17
CA HIS A 247 -21.76 15.76 0.62
C HIS A 247 -22.24 17.20 0.59
N ARG A 248 -23.46 17.46 0.10
CA ARG A 248 -24.04 18.83 0.03
C ARG A 248 -24.24 19.48 1.39
N ARG A 249 -24.46 18.70 2.45
CA ARG A 249 -24.62 19.23 3.82
C ARG A 249 -23.31 19.42 4.54
N PHE A 250 -22.34 18.53 4.27
CA PHE A 250 -21.09 18.46 5.02
C PHE A 250 -20.06 19.50 4.53
N TRP A 251 -19.79 19.52 3.21
CA TRP A 251 -18.73 20.36 2.69
C TRP A 251 -19.03 21.84 2.80
N THR A 252 -18.11 22.58 3.40
CA THR A 252 -18.04 24.03 3.46
C THR A 252 -16.73 24.51 2.87
N GLU A 253 -16.58 25.83 2.65
CA GLU A 253 -15.32 26.45 2.18
C GLU A 253 -14.14 26.22 3.15
N ALA A 254 -14.40 25.92 4.42
CA ALA A 254 -13.39 25.57 5.40
C ALA A 254 -13.05 24.06 5.34
N LEU A 255 -14.06 23.20 5.39
CA LEU A 255 -13.87 21.75 5.40
C LEU A 255 -13.25 21.21 4.11
N ILE A 256 -13.50 21.85 2.97
CA ILE A 256 -12.85 21.45 1.71
C ILE A 256 -11.32 21.68 1.76
N GLN A 257 -10.83 22.62 2.58
CA GLN A 257 -9.41 22.83 2.76
C GLN A 257 -8.76 21.68 3.57
N GLU A 258 -9.49 21.09 4.52
CA GLU A 258 -9.06 19.87 5.20
C GLU A 258 -8.93 18.70 4.22
N PHE A 259 -9.82 18.60 3.22
CA PHE A 259 -9.76 17.59 2.17
C PHE A 259 -8.51 17.79 1.28
N TRP A 260 -8.25 19.01 0.84
CA TRP A 260 -7.09 19.31 0.00
C TRP A 260 -5.76 19.09 0.72
N SER A 261 -5.68 19.43 2.01
CA SER A 261 -4.50 19.16 2.86
C SER A 261 -4.35 17.69 3.25
N GLY A 262 -5.40 16.86 3.07
CA GLY A 262 -5.44 15.47 3.49
C GLY A 262 -5.94 15.25 4.92
N HIS A 263 -6.13 16.31 5.70
CA HIS A 263 -6.49 16.19 7.12
C HIS A 263 -7.90 15.59 7.33
N SER A 264 -8.82 15.79 6.39
CA SER A 264 -10.18 15.25 6.50
C SER A 264 -10.26 13.71 6.47
N PHE A 265 -9.24 13.03 5.94
CA PHE A 265 -9.15 11.56 5.98
C PHE A 265 -8.90 11.01 7.40
N LEU A 266 -8.53 11.86 8.35
CA LEU A 266 -8.27 11.50 9.74
C LEU A 266 -9.44 11.83 10.67
N ARG A 267 -10.54 12.36 10.14
CA ARG A 267 -11.69 12.75 10.95
C ARG A 267 -12.38 11.53 11.56
N PRO A 268 -12.85 11.61 12.83
CA PRO A 268 -13.63 10.55 13.46
C PRO A 268 -15.12 10.56 13.10
N ASP A 269 -15.56 11.54 12.31
CA ASP A 269 -16.96 11.75 11.90
C ASP A 269 -17.21 11.31 10.44
N GLU A 270 -18.39 11.63 9.91
CA GLU A 270 -18.77 11.34 8.52
C GLU A 270 -17.82 11.95 7.47
N GLY A 271 -17.02 12.94 7.85
CA GLY A 271 -16.05 13.58 6.97
C GLY A 271 -14.98 12.60 6.46
N ASN A 272 -14.61 11.59 7.24
CA ASN A 272 -13.72 10.52 6.80
C ASN A 272 -14.33 9.79 5.58
N LEU A 273 -15.52 9.21 5.73
CA LEU A 273 -16.24 8.53 4.64
C LEU A 273 -16.39 9.40 3.40
N LEU A 274 -16.80 10.65 3.61
CA LEU A 274 -17.04 11.60 2.51
C LEU A 274 -15.75 12.02 1.81
N SER A 275 -14.62 12.01 2.50
CA SER A 275 -13.31 12.26 1.89
C SER A 275 -12.92 11.15 0.93
N TYR A 276 -13.05 9.89 1.33
CA TYR A 276 -12.80 8.75 0.45
C TYR A 276 -13.72 8.76 -0.78
N ASP A 277 -15.01 9.04 -0.60
CA ASP A 277 -15.95 9.09 -1.72
C ASP A 277 -15.69 10.28 -2.66
N LEU A 278 -15.38 11.46 -2.14
CA LEU A 278 -15.00 12.62 -2.95
C LEU A 278 -13.71 12.37 -3.74
N ALA A 279 -12.68 11.81 -3.09
CA ALA A 279 -11.43 11.43 -3.74
C ALA A 279 -11.66 10.45 -4.89
N ARG A 280 -12.48 9.42 -4.66
CA ARG A 280 -12.90 8.45 -5.67
C ARG A 280 -13.59 9.13 -6.86
N MET A 281 -14.55 10.01 -6.60
CA MET A 281 -15.30 10.70 -7.66
C MET A 281 -14.40 11.62 -8.50
N LEU A 282 -13.54 12.41 -7.86
CA LEU A 282 -12.60 13.30 -8.54
C LEU A 282 -11.64 12.52 -9.43
N THR A 283 -10.97 11.51 -8.88
CA THR A 283 -10.01 10.70 -9.64
C THR A 283 -10.68 9.94 -10.77
N ALA A 284 -11.85 9.33 -10.55
CA ALA A 284 -12.60 8.65 -11.60
C ALA A 284 -12.99 9.61 -12.74
N ARG A 285 -13.37 10.85 -12.42
CA ARG A 285 -13.72 11.86 -13.40
C ARG A 285 -12.51 12.34 -14.20
N MET A 286 -11.38 12.54 -13.55
CA MET A 286 -10.14 13.00 -14.17
C MET A 286 -9.48 11.90 -15.02
N ALA A 287 -9.64 10.63 -14.65
CA ALA A 287 -9.05 9.48 -15.35
C ALA A 287 -9.77 9.04 -16.63
N LEU A 288 -10.78 9.80 -17.12
CA LEU A 288 -11.47 9.51 -18.39
C LEU A 288 -10.52 9.56 -19.60
N ASP A 289 -9.49 10.39 -19.54
CA ASP A 289 -8.36 10.40 -20.47
C ASP A 289 -7.12 9.96 -19.68
N TRP A 290 -6.78 8.67 -19.79
CA TRP A 290 -5.74 8.06 -18.96
C TRP A 290 -4.35 8.66 -19.19
N GLU A 291 -3.98 8.98 -20.43
CA GLU A 291 -2.65 9.52 -20.73
C GLU A 291 -2.43 10.86 -20.05
N ARG A 292 -3.40 11.77 -20.18
CA ARG A 292 -3.35 13.08 -19.53
C ARG A 292 -3.46 12.98 -18.00
N PHE A 293 -4.26 12.03 -17.52
CA PHE A 293 -4.38 11.80 -16.08
C PHE A 293 -3.10 11.22 -15.48
N ARG A 294 -2.45 10.30 -16.17
CA ARG A 294 -1.12 9.80 -15.78
C ARG A 294 -0.10 10.94 -15.65
N ASP A 295 -0.02 11.83 -16.65
CA ASP A 295 0.89 12.97 -16.62
C ASP A 295 0.56 13.91 -15.44
N PHE A 296 -0.73 14.08 -15.13
CA PHE A 296 -1.18 14.78 -13.93
C PHE A 296 -0.68 14.11 -12.65
N VAL A 297 -0.91 12.80 -12.49
CA VAL A 297 -0.50 12.07 -11.27
C VAL A 297 1.00 12.16 -11.05
N LEU A 298 1.80 11.99 -12.11
CA LEU A 298 3.26 12.03 -12.05
C LEU A 298 3.84 13.43 -11.75
N SER A 299 3.04 14.49 -11.96
CA SER A 299 3.44 15.89 -11.74
C SER A 299 2.72 16.57 -10.58
N ALA A 300 1.76 15.88 -9.94
CA ALA A 300 1.01 16.45 -8.82
C ALA A 300 1.93 16.74 -7.63
N ASP A 301 1.77 17.91 -7.03
CA ASP A 301 2.55 18.36 -5.87
C ASP A 301 1.66 18.47 -4.63
N LEU A 302 2.22 18.11 -3.48
CA LEU A 302 1.59 18.25 -2.17
C LEU A 302 1.30 19.71 -1.83
N ALA A 303 2.22 20.61 -2.20
CA ALA A 303 2.17 22.01 -1.79
C ALA A 303 0.92 22.75 -2.28
N ASP A 304 0.30 22.30 -3.36
CA ASP A 304 -0.93 22.90 -3.92
C ASP A 304 -2.05 21.88 -4.18
N ALA A 305 -1.99 20.73 -3.52
CA ALA A 305 -2.89 19.60 -3.70
C ALA A 305 -3.00 19.12 -5.17
N GLY A 306 -1.99 19.36 -5.99
CA GLY A 306 -1.96 19.03 -7.41
C GLY A 306 -2.71 20.03 -8.32
N GLN A 307 -3.12 21.20 -7.82
CA GLN A 307 -3.90 22.17 -8.59
C GLN A 307 -3.17 22.66 -9.85
N SER A 308 -1.86 22.93 -9.76
CA SER A 308 -1.07 23.39 -10.90
C SER A 308 -0.91 22.28 -11.95
N ALA A 309 -0.65 21.08 -11.52
CA ALA A 309 -0.57 19.90 -12.39
C ALA A 309 -1.92 19.61 -13.10
N ALA A 310 -3.04 19.71 -12.38
CA ALA A 310 -4.38 19.51 -12.95
C ALA A 310 -4.67 20.52 -14.08
N ARG A 311 -4.28 21.78 -13.89
CA ARG A 311 -4.43 22.81 -14.93
C ARG A 311 -3.52 22.54 -16.12
N GLN A 312 -2.28 22.15 -15.88
CA GLN A 312 -1.29 21.94 -16.94
C GLN A 312 -1.60 20.70 -17.78
N SER A 313 -1.84 19.56 -17.14
CA SER A 313 -2.01 18.28 -17.83
C SER A 313 -3.43 18.05 -18.32
N LEU A 314 -4.43 18.43 -17.53
CA LEU A 314 -5.84 18.17 -17.81
C LEU A 314 -6.61 19.40 -18.29
N GLY A 315 -6.09 20.61 -18.08
CA GLY A 315 -6.82 21.86 -18.33
C GLY A 315 -7.96 22.10 -17.35
N VAL A 316 -7.89 21.52 -16.14
CA VAL A 316 -8.99 21.49 -15.18
C VAL A 316 -8.62 22.26 -13.92
N ASP A 317 -9.60 22.93 -13.35
CA ASP A 317 -9.53 23.57 -12.03
C ASP A 317 -10.19 22.65 -11.00
N LEU A 318 -9.47 22.29 -9.92
CA LEU A 318 -9.97 21.36 -8.91
C LEU A 318 -11.22 21.90 -8.19
N GLY A 319 -11.26 23.18 -7.88
CA GLY A 319 -12.45 23.82 -7.30
C GLY A 319 -13.65 23.76 -8.25
N ALA A 320 -13.42 23.92 -9.54
CA ALA A 320 -14.50 23.80 -10.55
C ALA A 320 -15.01 22.35 -10.65
N LEU A 321 -14.17 21.35 -10.47
CA LEU A 321 -14.61 19.95 -10.42
C LEU A 321 -15.52 19.68 -9.22
N VAL A 322 -15.15 20.16 -8.02
CA VAL A 322 -15.98 20.03 -6.81
C VAL A 322 -17.33 20.72 -7.01
N CYS A 323 -17.33 21.94 -7.55
CA CYS A 323 -18.57 22.65 -7.87
C CYS A 323 -19.45 21.89 -8.86
N ALA A 324 -18.87 21.29 -9.89
CA ALA A 324 -19.61 20.52 -10.88
C ALA A 324 -20.22 19.22 -10.33
N LEU A 325 -19.62 18.63 -9.28
CA LEU A 325 -20.16 17.43 -8.64
C LEU A 325 -21.40 17.72 -7.79
N PHE A 326 -21.40 18.85 -7.07
CA PHE A 326 -22.41 19.13 -6.05
C PHE A 326 -23.22 20.40 -6.28
N ASP A 327 -23.05 21.05 -7.42
CA ASP A 327 -23.70 22.33 -7.74
C ASP A 327 -23.45 23.42 -6.68
N PHE A 328 -22.20 23.48 -6.23
CA PHE A 328 -21.73 24.48 -5.29
C PHE A 328 -21.49 25.83 -5.99
N GLY A 329 -21.40 26.93 -5.23
CA GLY A 329 -21.18 28.27 -5.72
C GLY A 329 -19.84 28.48 -6.47
N PRO A 330 -19.29 29.68 -6.51
CA PRO A 330 -18.17 30.02 -7.39
C PRO A 330 -16.93 29.18 -7.05
N ALA A 331 -16.31 28.61 -8.10
CA ALA A 331 -15.20 27.66 -8.03
C ALA A 331 -13.99 28.13 -7.20
N GLU A 332 -13.76 29.46 -7.18
CA GLU A 332 -12.65 30.06 -6.46
C GLU A 332 -12.63 29.74 -4.97
N ARG A 333 -13.82 29.56 -4.37
CA ARG A 333 -13.97 29.27 -2.94
C ARG A 333 -13.66 27.81 -2.58
N TRP A 334 -13.69 26.95 -3.59
CA TRP A 334 -13.51 25.50 -3.44
C TRP A 334 -12.14 25.00 -3.86
N ARG A 335 -11.28 25.90 -4.36
CA ARG A 335 -9.90 25.59 -4.75
C ARG A 335 -9.04 25.25 -3.53
N PRO A 336 -7.99 24.43 -3.73
CA PRO A 336 -6.91 24.35 -2.76
C PRO A 336 -6.35 25.74 -2.47
N ASP A 337 -6.24 26.06 -1.19
CA ASP A 337 -5.64 27.29 -0.70
C ASP A 337 -4.65 26.96 0.43
N PRO A 338 -3.37 26.70 0.09
CA PRO A 338 -2.35 26.32 1.07
C PRO A 338 -2.18 27.33 2.22
N GLY A 339 -2.51 28.60 2.00
CA GLY A 339 -2.49 29.63 3.03
C GLY A 339 -3.54 29.46 4.14
N ARG A 340 -4.49 28.55 3.94
CA ARG A 340 -5.56 28.23 4.89
C ARG A 340 -5.40 26.86 5.55
N TRP A 341 -4.30 26.14 5.28
CA TRP A 341 -4.02 24.86 5.89
C TRP A 341 -3.32 25.06 7.23
N ASP A 342 -3.92 24.56 8.29
CA ASP A 342 -3.37 24.70 9.64
C ASP A 342 -2.17 23.77 9.91
N HIS A 343 -1.95 22.80 9.00
CA HIS A 343 -0.90 21.78 9.09
C HIS A 343 -0.20 21.60 7.74
N GLU A 344 1.02 21.03 7.76
CA GLU A 344 1.66 20.57 6.52
C GLU A 344 0.79 19.57 5.79
N PRO A 345 0.72 19.62 4.44
CA PRO A 345 -0.13 18.72 3.66
C PRO A 345 0.29 17.26 3.82
N GLU A 346 -0.71 16.39 3.99
CA GLU A 346 -0.50 14.97 4.19
C GLU A 346 -0.20 14.24 2.88
N ARG A 347 0.75 13.33 2.92
CA ARG A 347 1.10 12.43 1.82
C ARG A 347 0.28 11.14 1.90
N GLY A 348 -1.03 11.18 1.90
CA GLY A 348 -1.87 10.02 2.20
C GLY A 348 -1.94 9.75 3.72
N ALA A 349 -3.11 9.34 4.20
CA ALA A 349 -3.40 9.20 5.62
C ALA A 349 -2.41 8.32 6.41
N PHE A 350 -1.64 7.46 5.73
CA PHE A 350 -0.74 6.47 6.32
C PHE A 350 0.75 6.69 6.04
N GLN A 351 1.15 7.73 5.32
CA GLN A 351 2.57 8.03 5.06
C GLN A 351 3.22 8.97 6.08
N ARG A 352 2.55 9.31 7.16
CA ARG A 352 2.83 10.44 8.04
C ARG A 352 4.17 10.49 8.75
N THR A 353 4.87 9.41 9.01
CA THR A 353 5.83 9.51 10.13
C THR A 353 7.31 9.35 9.78
N PHE A 354 7.73 8.94 8.59
CA PHE A 354 9.10 8.44 8.45
C PHE A 354 9.97 8.96 7.29
N LEU A 355 9.51 9.92 6.49
CA LEU A 355 10.40 10.55 5.48
C LEU A 355 11.38 11.58 6.06
N THR A 356 11.21 11.96 7.32
CA THR A 356 12.15 12.88 8.00
C THR A 356 13.39 12.20 8.57
N GLN A 357 13.48 10.86 8.57
CA GLN A 357 14.61 10.10 9.10
C GLN A 357 15.31 9.17 8.10
N SER A 358 14.97 9.19 6.82
CA SER A 358 15.77 8.51 5.80
C SER A 358 16.73 9.51 5.15
N PRO A 359 18.01 9.55 5.55
CA PRO A 359 19.00 10.31 4.80
C PRO A 359 19.29 9.51 3.52
N GLY A 360 18.79 10.01 2.37
CA GLY A 360 19.43 9.73 1.10
C GLY A 360 18.76 8.79 0.12
N LEU A 361 17.50 9.03 -0.22
CA LEU A 361 17.07 8.77 -1.60
C LEU A 361 17.13 10.09 -2.37
N HIS A 362 18.35 10.60 -2.55
CA HIS A 362 18.57 11.63 -3.54
C HIS A 362 18.34 11.04 -4.92
N ARG A 363 17.40 11.63 -5.67
CA ARG A 363 17.28 11.48 -7.11
C ARG A 363 18.68 11.51 -7.72
N VAL A 364 19.08 10.42 -8.36
CA VAL A 364 20.19 10.46 -9.30
C VAL A 364 19.65 11.25 -10.49
N PRO A 365 20.17 12.45 -10.82
CA PRO A 365 19.75 13.13 -12.03
C PRO A 365 20.16 12.26 -13.21
N CYS A 366 19.21 12.02 -14.11
CA CYS A 366 19.43 11.39 -15.40
C CYS A 366 20.54 12.17 -16.11
N GLY A 367 21.70 11.52 -16.32
CA GLY A 367 22.91 12.14 -16.84
C GLY A 367 22.67 12.79 -18.19
N GLU A 368 23.08 14.03 -18.31
CA GLU A 368 23.27 14.72 -19.58
C GLU A 368 24.20 13.89 -20.48
N THR A 369 23.74 13.54 -21.64
CA THR A 369 24.55 12.94 -22.71
C THR A 369 25.56 13.97 -23.16
N THR A 370 26.78 13.85 -22.66
CA THR A 370 27.94 14.60 -23.18
C THR A 370 28.29 14.01 -24.53
N THR A 371 27.94 14.73 -25.61
CA THR A 371 28.44 14.48 -26.94
C THR A 371 29.94 14.78 -26.98
N CYS A 372 30.75 13.74 -27.06
CA CYS A 372 32.16 13.84 -27.30
C CYS A 372 32.35 14.13 -28.81
N GLY A 373 32.67 15.38 -29.12
CA GLY A 373 33.09 15.78 -30.48
C GLY A 373 34.53 15.36 -30.75
N LEU A 374 34.73 14.56 -31.75
CA LEU A 374 36.01 14.27 -32.35
C LEU A 374 36.52 15.52 -33.10
N LYS A 375 37.71 15.93 -32.78
CA LYS A 375 38.70 16.49 -33.67
C LYS A 375 40.05 15.84 -33.41
#